data_ec61532683a804128437d41974038ada
#
_entry.id   ec61532683a804128437d41974038ada
#
_cell.length_a   1.000
_cell.length_b   1.000
_cell.length_c   1.000
_cell.angle_alpha   90.00
_cell.angle_beta   90.00
_cell.angle_gamma   90.00
#
_symmetry.space_group_name_H-M   'P 1'
#
loop_
_entity.id
_entity.type
_entity.pdbx_description
1 polymer ?
#
loop_
_entity_poly.entity_id
_entity_poly.type
_entity_poly.pdbx_seq_one_letter_code
_entity_poly.pdbx_strand_id
1 'polypeptide(L)'
;MAERKAYLHKGHRARVKKQILDTGLKAMNDHQVVEALLFFSIPQGDTNEIAHDLVNECGGTLEGVINTRYDKLITLKGIGEHTAHLINFIRLVSKRYLCSSYIKEEAESLDSSSTQCELFKRMFLGSKNEEVYAAAFNDDFELICVKKIGEGGFSSVNITPRRLLDFAAENHSSRIVIAHNHPLGNCLPSRDDIELTAQFYDHLLAMEVELADHIVVGKEGAYSMRSSIYAGTIWNK
;
A
#
# COMPACT_ATOMS: atom_id res chain seq x y z
N MET A 1 17.15 -25.46 -35.87
CA MET A 1 17.03 -24.31 -34.96
C MET A 1 16.23 -24.59 -33.69
N ALA A 2 15.13 -25.35 -33.72
CA ALA A 2 14.33 -25.71 -32.53
C ALA A 2 15.10 -26.53 -31.47
N GLU A 3 15.88 -27.54 -31.88
CA GLU A 3 16.66 -28.37 -30.97
C GLU A 3 17.77 -27.60 -30.23
N ARG A 4 18.37 -26.59 -30.88
CA ARG A 4 19.41 -25.73 -30.27
C ARG A 4 18.79 -24.79 -29.21
N LYS A 5 17.57 -24.31 -29.41
CA LYS A 5 16.79 -23.55 -28.40
C LYS A 5 16.45 -24.43 -27.20
N ALA A 6 15.98 -25.66 -27.43
CA ALA A 6 15.62 -26.58 -26.35
C ALA A 6 16.80 -26.95 -25.45
N TYR A 7 18.01 -27.05 -26.00
CA TYR A 7 19.23 -27.35 -25.24
C TYR A 7 19.70 -26.18 -24.39
N LEU A 8 19.56 -24.95 -24.88
CA LEU A 8 19.92 -23.69 -24.15
C LEU A 8 19.03 -23.48 -22.93
N HIS A 9 17.78 -23.92 -22.96
CA HIS A 9 16.82 -23.77 -21.85
C HIS A 9 16.87 -24.88 -20.81
N LYS A 10 17.58 -26.02 -21.12
CA LYS A 10 17.72 -27.14 -20.19
C LYS A 10 18.49 -26.71 -18.94
N GLY A 11 17.81 -26.69 -17.79
CA GLY A 11 18.40 -26.30 -16.51
C GLY A 11 18.42 -24.77 -16.25
N HIS A 12 17.89 -23.93 -17.16
CA HIS A 12 17.83 -22.49 -16.95
C HIS A 12 17.13 -22.13 -15.64
N ARG A 13 15.92 -22.66 -15.40
CA ARG A 13 15.17 -22.42 -14.16
C ARG A 13 15.93 -22.84 -12.90
N ALA A 14 16.66 -23.96 -12.96
CA ALA A 14 17.47 -24.42 -11.84
C ALA A 14 18.65 -23.48 -11.56
N ARG A 15 19.29 -22.95 -12.61
CA ARG A 15 20.36 -21.95 -12.47
C ARG A 15 19.85 -20.65 -11.87
N VAL A 16 18.72 -20.13 -12.37
CA VAL A 16 18.11 -18.90 -11.84
C VAL A 16 17.71 -19.07 -10.38
N LYS A 17 17.06 -20.19 -10.03
CA LYS A 17 16.71 -20.50 -8.64
C LYS A 17 17.94 -20.58 -7.74
N LYS A 18 19.01 -21.20 -8.22
CA LYS A 18 20.28 -21.27 -7.48
C LYS A 18 20.89 -19.88 -7.30
N GLN A 19 20.91 -19.07 -8.35
CA GLN A 19 21.40 -17.67 -8.26
C GLN A 19 20.64 -16.87 -7.20
N ILE A 20 19.31 -17.02 -7.14
CA ILE A 20 18.49 -16.33 -6.12
C ILE A 20 18.92 -16.77 -4.72
N LEU A 21 19.18 -18.05 -4.49
CA LEU A 21 19.63 -18.55 -3.19
C LEU A 21 21.03 -18.04 -2.83
N ASP A 22 21.94 -17.98 -3.81
CA ASP A 22 23.34 -17.60 -3.59
C ASP A 22 23.52 -16.08 -3.41
N THR A 23 22.79 -15.25 -4.16
CA THR A 23 23.04 -13.80 -4.26
C THR A 23 21.81 -12.91 -4.01
N GLY A 24 20.64 -13.51 -3.79
CA GLY A 24 19.37 -12.78 -3.69
C GLY A 24 18.95 -12.17 -5.03
N LEU A 25 18.09 -11.15 -4.95
CA LEU A 25 17.53 -10.47 -6.14
C LEU A 25 18.35 -9.25 -6.61
N LYS A 26 19.31 -8.76 -5.82
CA LYS A 26 20.03 -7.50 -6.09
C LYS A 26 20.79 -7.46 -7.43
N ALA A 27 21.24 -8.61 -7.91
CA ALA A 27 21.99 -8.73 -9.16
C ALA A 27 21.08 -9.00 -10.37
N MET A 28 19.77 -9.07 -10.17
CA MET A 28 18.79 -9.37 -11.21
C MET A 28 18.10 -8.07 -11.63
N ASN A 29 17.87 -7.93 -12.94
CA ASN A 29 17.02 -6.87 -13.44
C ASN A 29 15.52 -7.27 -13.35
N ASP A 30 14.62 -6.30 -13.55
CA ASP A 30 13.20 -6.48 -13.30
C ASP A 30 12.59 -7.65 -14.08
N HIS A 31 12.91 -7.80 -15.36
CA HIS A 31 12.36 -8.92 -16.15
C HIS A 31 12.86 -10.29 -15.66
N GLN A 32 14.09 -10.39 -15.14
CA GLN A 32 14.62 -11.64 -14.58
C GLN A 32 13.92 -12.00 -13.26
N VAL A 33 13.61 -10.99 -12.43
CA VAL A 33 12.83 -11.20 -11.21
C VAL A 33 11.42 -11.65 -11.55
N VAL A 34 10.77 -11.01 -12.53
CA VAL A 34 9.45 -11.40 -13.01
C VAL A 34 9.47 -12.80 -13.64
N GLU A 35 10.48 -13.13 -14.46
CA GLU A 35 10.66 -14.47 -14.99
C GLU A 35 10.75 -15.53 -13.89
N ALA A 36 11.55 -15.26 -12.86
CA ALA A 36 11.68 -16.17 -11.71
C ALA A 36 10.36 -16.34 -10.95
N LEU A 37 9.57 -15.29 -10.81
CA LEU A 37 8.22 -15.34 -10.24
C LEU A 37 7.31 -16.25 -11.09
N LEU A 38 7.34 -16.10 -12.41
CA LEU A 38 6.54 -16.90 -13.32
C LEU A 38 6.86 -18.40 -13.25
N PHE A 39 8.05 -18.80 -12.80
CA PHE A 39 8.37 -20.23 -12.61
C PHE A 39 7.45 -20.93 -11.61
N PHE A 40 6.84 -20.19 -10.69
CA PHE A 40 5.93 -20.75 -9.69
C PHE A 40 4.50 -20.91 -10.19
N SER A 41 4.09 -20.16 -11.20
CA SER A 41 2.73 -20.21 -11.75
C SER A 41 2.67 -20.84 -13.14
N ILE A 42 3.78 -20.86 -13.88
CA ILE A 42 3.90 -21.45 -15.21
C ILE A 42 4.96 -22.56 -15.14
N PRO A 43 4.59 -23.81 -14.81
CA PRO A 43 5.56 -24.87 -14.53
C PRO A 43 6.33 -25.36 -15.75
N GLN A 44 5.79 -25.18 -16.96
CA GLN A 44 6.39 -25.62 -18.21
C GLN A 44 6.48 -24.50 -19.25
N GLY A 45 7.42 -24.62 -20.19
CA GLY A 45 7.62 -23.64 -21.26
C GLY A 45 8.61 -22.52 -20.92
N ASP A 46 8.84 -21.68 -21.91
CA ASP A 46 9.71 -20.51 -21.81
C ASP A 46 8.92 -19.33 -21.23
N THR A 47 9.37 -18.82 -20.09
CA THR A 47 8.75 -17.69 -19.40
C THR A 47 9.48 -16.37 -19.62
N ASN A 48 10.61 -16.38 -20.33
CA ASN A 48 11.42 -15.19 -20.56
C ASN A 48 10.68 -14.17 -21.42
N GLU A 49 10.11 -14.61 -22.55
CA GLU A 49 9.33 -13.75 -23.45
C GLU A 49 8.09 -13.17 -22.70
N ILE A 50 7.39 -14.02 -21.95
CA ILE A 50 6.23 -13.62 -21.16
C ILE A 50 6.62 -12.56 -20.11
N ALA A 51 7.78 -12.71 -19.47
CA ALA A 51 8.27 -11.78 -18.47
C ALA A 51 8.62 -10.41 -19.08
N HIS A 52 9.26 -10.40 -20.27
CA HIS A 52 9.53 -9.17 -21.00
C HIS A 52 8.25 -8.44 -21.41
N ASP A 53 7.30 -9.16 -21.99
CA ASP A 53 6.01 -8.59 -22.41
C ASP A 53 5.27 -8.03 -21.21
N LEU A 54 5.20 -8.79 -20.09
CA LEU A 54 4.53 -8.37 -18.87
C LEU A 54 5.14 -7.11 -18.25
N VAL A 55 6.46 -7.01 -18.18
CA VAL A 55 7.15 -5.82 -17.68
C VAL A 55 6.84 -4.62 -18.57
N ASN A 56 6.95 -4.76 -19.89
CA ASN A 56 6.69 -3.68 -20.84
C ASN A 56 5.25 -3.17 -20.75
N GLU A 57 4.26 -4.06 -20.71
CA GLU A 57 2.83 -3.72 -20.63
C GLU A 57 2.43 -3.10 -19.26
N CYS A 58 3.25 -3.32 -18.23
CA CYS A 58 3.02 -2.84 -16.88
C CYS A 58 3.88 -1.61 -16.50
N GLY A 59 4.45 -0.91 -17.47
CA GLY A 59 5.18 0.34 -17.24
C GLY A 59 6.70 0.19 -17.10
N GLY A 60 7.26 -0.92 -17.56
CA GLY A 60 8.70 -1.11 -17.69
C GLY A 60 9.45 -1.49 -16.41
N THR A 61 8.74 -1.73 -15.31
CA THR A 61 9.36 -2.01 -14.00
C THR A 61 8.69 -3.18 -13.26
N LEU A 62 9.42 -3.82 -12.35
CA LEU A 62 8.87 -4.80 -11.40
C LEU A 62 7.74 -4.19 -10.57
N GLU A 63 7.91 -2.97 -10.09
CA GLU A 63 6.89 -2.25 -9.35
C GLU A 63 5.60 -2.12 -10.17
N GLY A 64 5.72 -1.76 -11.44
CA GLY A 64 4.58 -1.68 -12.37
C GLY A 64 3.83 -3.00 -12.48
N VAL A 65 4.55 -4.13 -12.58
CA VAL A 65 3.95 -5.48 -12.62
C VAL A 65 3.22 -5.79 -11.32
N ILE A 66 3.88 -5.64 -10.18
CA ILE A 66 3.32 -5.97 -8.85
C ILE A 66 2.09 -5.09 -8.53
N ASN A 67 2.07 -3.83 -8.97
CA ASN A 67 0.97 -2.90 -8.72
C ASN A 67 -0.11 -2.92 -9.81
N THR A 68 0.00 -3.77 -10.84
CA THR A 68 -1.04 -3.90 -11.85
C THR A 68 -2.24 -4.67 -11.27
N ARG A 69 -3.44 -4.12 -11.52
CA ARG A 69 -4.70 -4.70 -11.04
C ARG A 69 -4.93 -6.09 -11.65
N TYR A 70 -5.60 -6.95 -10.89
CA TYR A 70 -5.92 -8.32 -11.31
C TYR A 70 -6.68 -8.37 -12.65
N ASP A 71 -7.70 -7.53 -12.79
CA ASP A 71 -8.54 -7.45 -14.00
C ASP A 71 -7.74 -7.07 -15.26
N LYS A 72 -6.71 -6.24 -15.11
CA LYS A 72 -5.78 -5.94 -16.20
C LYS A 72 -4.81 -7.11 -16.44
N LEU A 73 -4.26 -7.72 -15.38
CA LEU A 73 -3.30 -8.81 -15.51
C LEU A 73 -3.85 -9.97 -16.33
N ILE A 74 -5.10 -10.40 -16.09
CA ILE A 74 -5.73 -11.52 -16.79
C ILE A 74 -5.98 -11.26 -18.28
N THR A 75 -5.92 -10.01 -18.73
CA THR A 75 -6.05 -9.66 -20.16
C THR A 75 -4.72 -9.77 -20.92
N LEU A 76 -3.59 -9.89 -20.20
CA LEU A 76 -2.26 -9.90 -20.81
C LEU A 76 -1.93 -11.30 -21.35
N LYS A 77 -1.32 -11.34 -22.55
CA LYS A 77 -0.93 -12.57 -23.20
C LYS A 77 0.01 -13.41 -22.32
N GLY A 78 -0.31 -14.67 -22.14
CA GLY A 78 0.49 -15.60 -21.34
C GLY A 78 0.24 -15.54 -19.82
N ILE A 79 -0.62 -14.63 -19.36
CA ILE A 79 -0.98 -14.48 -17.95
C ILE A 79 -2.38 -15.07 -17.72
N GLY A 80 -2.43 -16.24 -17.11
CA GLY A 80 -3.68 -16.85 -16.67
C GLY A 80 -4.09 -16.37 -15.27
N GLU A 81 -5.30 -16.73 -14.86
CA GLU A 81 -5.86 -16.36 -13.54
C GLU A 81 -4.92 -16.73 -12.39
N HIS A 82 -4.32 -17.94 -12.44
CA HIS A 82 -3.41 -18.40 -11.40
C HIS A 82 -2.17 -17.49 -11.25
N THR A 83 -1.60 -17.03 -12.37
CA THR A 83 -0.47 -16.09 -12.37
C THR A 83 -0.88 -14.73 -11.85
N ALA A 84 -2.04 -14.23 -12.28
CA ALA A 84 -2.58 -12.95 -11.80
C ALA A 84 -2.88 -13.00 -10.28
N HIS A 85 -3.42 -14.09 -9.77
CA HIS A 85 -3.61 -14.32 -8.35
C HIS A 85 -2.27 -14.34 -7.59
N LEU A 86 -1.25 -15.01 -8.09
CA LEU A 86 0.07 -15.04 -7.46
C LEU A 86 0.68 -13.66 -7.36
N ILE A 87 0.65 -12.86 -8.43
CA ILE A 87 1.17 -11.49 -8.44
C ILE A 87 0.42 -10.63 -7.40
N ASN A 88 -0.90 -10.68 -7.40
CA ASN A 88 -1.71 -9.94 -6.44
C ASN A 88 -1.45 -10.40 -4.99
N PHE A 89 -1.28 -11.69 -4.76
CA PHE A 89 -0.97 -12.25 -3.44
C PHE A 89 0.38 -11.76 -2.93
N ILE A 90 1.42 -11.78 -3.78
CA ILE A 90 2.75 -11.25 -3.43
C ILE A 90 2.63 -9.78 -3.02
N ARG A 91 1.91 -8.95 -3.79
CA ARG A 91 1.66 -7.55 -3.44
C ARG A 91 1.05 -7.40 -2.05
N LEU A 92 0.00 -8.16 -1.74
CA LEU A 92 -0.69 -8.09 -0.45
C LEU A 92 0.19 -8.56 0.70
N VAL A 93 0.94 -9.64 0.53
CA VAL A 93 1.87 -10.17 1.54
C VAL A 93 3.01 -9.19 1.80
N SER A 94 3.61 -8.63 0.74
CA SER A 94 4.70 -7.65 0.87
C SER A 94 4.23 -6.41 1.62
N LYS A 95 3.04 -5.88 1.28
CA LYS A 95 2.44 -4.75 1.99
C LYS A 95 2.23 -5.07 3.48
N ARG A 96 1.65 -6.24 3.78
CA ARG A 96 1.41 -6.67 5.17
C ARG A 96 2.72 -6.82 5.94
N TYR A 97 3.73 -7.42 5.32
CA TYR A 97 5.04 -7.60 5.94
C TYR A 97 5.71 -6.27 6.26
N LEU A 98 5.75 -5.34 5.30
CA LEU A 98 6.34 -4.01 5.48
C LEU A 98 5.66 -3.20 6.61
N CYS A 99 4.32 -3.27 6.69
CA CYS A 99 3.59 -2.61 7.77
C CYS A 99 3.87 -3.27 9.13
N SER A 100 3.87 -4.61 9.19
CA SER A 100 4.10 -5.35 10.44
C SER A 100 5.54 -5.19 10.95
N SER A 101 6.51 -5.16 10.06
CA SER A 101 7.92 -4.95 10.40
C SER A 101 8.13 -3.54 10.98
N TYR A 102 7.56 -2.52 10.32
CA TYR A 102 7.64 -1.15 10.81
C TYR A 102 7.05 -0.99 12.22
N ILE A 103 5.86 -1.55 12.46
CA ILE A 103 5.21 -1.47 13.79
C ILE A 103 6.06 -2.15 14.87
N LYS A 104 6.78 -3.22 14.55
CA LYS A 104 7.58 -3.98 15.53
C LYS A 104 8.96 -3.40 15.77
N GLU A 105 9.61 -2.86 14.74
CA GLU A 105 11.04 -2.54 14.77
C GLU A 105 11.30 -1.05 15.01
N GLU A 106 10.43 -0.16 14.54
CA GLU A 106 10.68 1.29 14.55
C GLU A 106 9.65 2.08 15.39
N ALA A 107 8.49 1.49 15.67
CA ALA A 107 7.46 2.16 16.44
C ALA A 107 7.46 1.69 17.89
N GLU A 108 8.43 2.10 18.69
CA GLU A 108 8.28 2.06 20.15
C GLU A 108 7.06 2.89 20.57
N SER A 109 6.70 3.90 19.78
CA SER A 109 5.48 4.68 19.92
C SER A 109 5.06 5.32 18.58
N LEU A 110 3.79 5.27 18.23
CA LEU A 110 3.18 5.99 17.10
C LEU A 110 2.58 7.34 17.55
N ASP A 111 3.14 7.94 18.59
CA ASP A 111 2.70 9.19 19.20
C ASP A 111 3.10 10.44 18.40
N SER A 112 4.09 10.31 17.50
CA SER A 112 4.55 11.42 16.68
C SER A 112 3.93 11.41 15.28
N SER A 113 3.66 12.60 14.74
CA SER A 113 3.22 12.74 13.34
C SER A 113 4.22 12.15 12.35
N SER A 114 5.51 12.13 12.67
CA SER A 114 6.55 11.55 11.82
C SER A 114 6.38 10.03 11.68
N THR A 115 6.22 9.32 12.79
CA THR A 115 6.03 7.87 12.79
C THR A 115 4.70 7.46 12.16
N GLN A 116 3.64 8.24 12.39
CA GLN A 116 2.34 8.05 11.75
C GLN A 116 2.42 8.26 10.23
N CYS A 117 3.09 9.32 9.76
CA CYS A 117 3.33 9.55 8.34
C CYS A 117 4.05 8.37 7.69
N GLU A 118 5.08 7.82 8.31
CA GLU A 118 5.84 6.70 7.77
C GLU A 118 5.01 5.41 7.72
N LEU A 119 4.19 5.15 8.74
CA LEU A 119 3.24 4.04 8.73
C LEU A 119 2.29 4.14 7.52
N PHE A 120 1.65 5.29 7.33
CA PHE A 120 0.66 5.43 6.26
C PHE A 120 1.29 5.47 4.87
N LYS A 121 2.51 5.99 4.70
CA LYS A 121 3.26 5.85 3.43
C LYS A 121 3.42 4.38 3.03
N ARG A 122 3.76 3.51 3.97
CA ARG A 122 3.87 2.06 3.73
C ARG A 122 2.52 1.43 3.43
N MET A 123 1.46 1.88 4.10
CA MET A 123 0.10 1.38 3.88
C MET A 123 -0.46 1.74 2.50
N PHE A 124 -0.12 2.90 1.97
CA PHE A 124 -0.56 3.32 0.63
C PHE A 124 0.39 2.89 -0.50
N LEU A 125 1.48 2.19 -0.18
CA LEU A 125 2.42 1.71 -1.19
C LEU A 125 1.68 0.88 -2.26
N GLY A 126 1.82 1.27 -3.53
CA GLY A 126 1.18 0.62 -4.66
C GLY A 126 -0.33 0.87 -4.81
N SER A 127 -0.94 1.72 -3.99
CA SER A 127 -2.34 2.10 -4.15
C SER A 127 -2.49 3.01 -5.38
N LYS A 128 -3.35 2.61 -6.32
CA LYS A 128 -3.62 3.37 -7.56
C LYS A 128 -4.88 4.23 -7.47
N ASN A 129 -5.76 3.89 -6.54
CA ASN A 129 -6.96 4.65 -6.24
C ASN A 129 -6.76 5.44 -4.95
N GLU A 130 -7.55 6.47 -4.77
CA GLU A 130 -7.67 7.12 -3.47
C GLU A 130 -8.31 6.16 -2.48
N GLU A 131 -7.68 5.98 -1.35
CA GLU A 131 -8.11 5.12 -0.26
C GLU A 131 -8.11 5.91 1.02
N VAL A 132 -8.99 5.56 1.95
CA VAL A 132 -9.02 6.16 3.28
C VAL A 132 -8.91 5.08 4.33
N TYR A 133 -8.01 5.29 5.27
CA TYR A 133 -7.79 4.43 6.43
C TYR A 133 -8.08 5.18 7.72
N ALA A 134 -8.56 4.47 8.72
CA ALA A 134 -8.56 4.91 10.10
C ALA A 134 -7.69 3.97 10.93
N ALA A 135 -6.88 4.55 11.81
CA ALA A 135 -6.10 3.86 12.81
C ALA A 135 -6.65 4.20 14.19
N ALA A 136 -6.90 3.18 15.00
CA ALA A 136 -7.40 3.27 16.36
C ALA A 136 -6.24 3.07 17.35
N PHE A 137 -6.14 3.94 18.36
CA PHE A 137 -5.11 3.91 19.39
C PHE A 137 -5.74 3.97 20.78
N ASN A 138 -5.03 3.43 21.77
CA ASN A 138 -5.33 3.64 23.18
C ASN A 138 -4.75 4.97 23.69
N ASP A 139 -4.87 5.21 25.00
CA ASP A 139 -4.36 6.44 25.65
C ASP A 139 -2.84 6.58 25.62
N ASP A 140 -2.11 5.49 25.46
CA ASP A 140 -0.65 5.46 25.38
C ASP A 140 -0.12 5.51 23.94
N PHE A 141 -1.00 5.79 22.95
CA PHE A 141 -0.70 5.74 21.51
C PHE A 141 -0.25 4.37 21.01
N GLU A 142 -0.61 3.29 21.70
CA GLU A 142 -0.43 1.95 21.16
C GLU A 142 -1.49 1.67 20.10
N LEU A 143 -1.03 1.20 18.95
CA LEU A 143 -1.90 0.89 17.82
C LEU A 143 -2.74 -0.36 18.10
N ILE A 144 -4.06 -0.18 18.16
CA ILE A 144 -5.03 -1.26 18.35
C ILE A 144 -5.40 -1.89 17.00
N CYS A 145 -5.79 -1.07 16.03
CA CYS A 145 -6.30 -1.54 14.75
C CYS A 145 -6.10 -0.48 13.66
N VAL A 146 -5.84 -0.95 12.43
CA VAL A 146 -5.92 -0.11 11.22
C VAL A 146 -6.87 -0.74 10.23
N LYS A 147 -7.85 0.01 9.74
CA LYS A 147 -8.87 -0.47 8.82
C LYS A 147 -9.06 0.49 7.65
N LYS A 148 -9.16 -0.04 6.43
CA LYS A 148 -9.62 0.72 5.28
C LYS A 148 -11.11 1.04 5.47
N ILE A 149 -11.44 2.32 5.51
CA ILE A 149 -12.80 2.81 5.75
C ILE A 149 -13.44 3.40 4.49
N GLY A 150 -12.66 3.60 3.42
CA GLY A 150 -13.19 4.13 2.17
C GLY A 150 -12.28 3.90 0.98
N GLU A 151 -12.86 3.99 -0.22
CA GLU A 151 -12.18 3.99 -1.51
C GLU A 151 -12.85 5.01 -2.43
N GLY A 152 -12.05 5.81 -3.16
CA GLY A 152 -12.48 7.04 -3.81
C GLY A 152 -12.00 8.24 -2.99
N GLY A 153 -11.96 9.46 -3.55
CA GLY A 153 -11.46 10.67 -2.84
C GLY A 153 -12.07 10.86 -1.47
N PHE A 154 -11.31 11.41 -0.54
CA PHE A 154 -11.76 11.60 0.85
C PHE A 154 -13.08 12.37 0.92
N SER A 155 -13.26 13.38 0.07
CA SER A 155 -14.50 14.15 -0.06
C SER A 155 -15.61 13.42 -0.86
N SER A 156 -15.26 12.46 -1.71
CA SER A 156 -16.21 11.69 -2.54
C SER A 156 -16.66 10.37 -1.89
N VAL A 157 -15.90 9.87 -0.92
CA VAL A 157 -16.29 8.70 -0.13
C VAL A 157 -17.30 9.16 0.94
N ASN A 158 -18.43 8.47 1.03
CA ASN A 158 -19.41 8.68 2.12
C ASN A 158 -18.83 8.25 3.48
N ILE A 159 -17.70 8.86 3.88
CA ILE A 159 -17.19 8.71 5.24
C ILE A 159 -18.01 9.64 6.10
N THR A 160 -18.77 9.08 7.00
CA THR A 160 -19.57 9.84 7.94
C THR A 160 -18.91 9.86 9.31
N PRO A 161 -19.10 10.90 10.12
CA PRO A 161 -18.65 10.92 11.51
C PRO A 161 -19.09 9.67 12.28
N ARG A 162 -20.31 9.20 12.04
CA ARG A 162 -20.83 7.97 12.63
C ARG A 162 -19.96 6.74 12.36
N ARG A 163 -19.45 6.58 11.12
CA ARG A 163 -18.59 5.44 10.76
C ARG A 163 -17.27 5.45 11.51
N LEU A 164 -16.70 6.64 11.78
CA LEU A 164 -15.51 6.78 12.60
C LEU A 164 -15.80 6.49 14.08
N LEU A 165 -16.95 6.94 14.58
CA LEU A 165 -17.38 6.65 15.95
C LEU A 165 -17.65 5.16 16.15
N ASP A 166 -18.34 4.51 15.19
CA ASP A 166 -18.55 3.06 15.23
C ASP A 166 -17.20 2.32 15.23
N PHE A 167 -16.25 2.76 14.40
CA PHE A 167 -14.91 2.18 14.37
C PHE A 167 -14.15 2.39 15.69
N ALA A 168 -14.23 3.57 16.30
CA ALA A 168 -13.63 3.85 17.61
C ALA A 168 -14.23 2.96 18.70
N ALA A 169 -15.55 2.85 18.73
CA ALA A 169 -16.27 2.05 19.72
C ALA A 169 -15.98 0.54 19.57
N GLU A 170 -16.00 0.02 18.33
CA GLU A 170 -15.66 -1.38 18.03
C GLU A 170 -14.26 -1.78 18.52
N ASN A 171 -13.33 -0.83 18.54
CA ASN A 171 -11.95 -1.05 18.93
C ASN A 171 -11.61 -0.54 20.35
N HIS A 172 -12.60 -0.02 21.09
CA HIS A 172 -12.38 0.59 22.42
C HIS A 172 -11.25 1.62 22.41
N SER A 173 -11.17 2.42 21.36
CA SER A 173 -10.10 3.40 21.20
C SER A 173 -10.51 4.78 21.68
N SER A 174 -9.57 5.46 22.33
CA SER A 174 -9.71 6.86 22.75
C SER A 174 -9.20 7.85 21.70
N ARG A 175 -8.38 7.36 20.74
CA ARG A 175 -7.76 8.18 19.70
C ARG A 175 -7.88 7.56 18.33
N ILE A 176 -8.11 8.41 17.33
CA ILE A 176 -8.17 8.04 15.90
C ILE A 176 -7.19 8.90 15.12
N VAL A 177 -6.45 8.26 14.23
CA VAL A 177 -5.75 8.93 13.14
C VAL A 177 -6.42 8.54 11.83
N ILE A 178 -6.78 9.52 11.02
CA ILE A 178 -7.29 9.31 9.67
C ILE A 178 -6.15 9.50 8.68
N ALA A 179 -6.14 8.71 7.62
CA ALA A 179 -5.22 8.93 6.52
C ALA A 179 -5.88 8.66 5.18
N HIS A 180 -5.55 9.47 4.18
CA HIS A 180 -5.90 9.22 2.79
C HIS A 180 -4.72 9.49 1.87
N ASN A 181 -4.78 8.96 0.65
CA ASN A 181 -3.74 9.17 -0.33
C ASN A 181 -4.24 9.93 -1.56
N HIS A 182 -3.32 10.67 -2.17
CA HIS A 182 -3.45 11.28 -3.49
C HIS A 182 -2.53 10.54 -4.48
N PRO A 183 -2.98 9.47 -5.16
CA PRO A 183 -2.09 8.57 -5.93
C PRO A 183 -1.33 9.27 -7.07
N LEU A 184 -1.90 10.34 -7.62
CA LEU A 184 -1.33 11.12 -8.72
C LEU A 184 -0.91 12.54 -8.30
N GLY A 185 -1.23 12.94 -7.05
CA GLY A 185 -1.05 14.29 -6.53
C GLY A 185 0.10 14.44 -5.54
N ASN A 186 0.24 15.66 -5.03
CA ASN A 186 1.09 15.97 -3.89
C ASN A 186 0.40 15.57 -2.57
N CYS A 187 1.10 15.69 -1.45
CA CYS A 187 0.57 15.37 -0.12
C CYS A 187 -0.13 16.55 0.58
N LEU A 188 -0.39 17.67 -0.11
CA LEU A 188 -1.07 18.79 0.51
C LEU A 188 -2.60 18.54 0.55
N PRO A 189 -3.26 18.82 1.68
CA PRO A 189 -4.70 18.67 1.80
C PRO A 189 -5.43 19.65 0.89
N SER A 190 -6.52 19.20 0.28
CA SER A 190 -7.46 20.07 -0.43
C SER A 190 -8.31 20.89 0.58
N ARG A 191 -9.06 21.84 0.07
CA ARG A 191 -10.01 22.61 0.90
C ARG A 191 -11.08 21.69 1.50
N ASP A 192 -11.58 20.76 0.72
CA ASP A 192 -12.59 19.80 1.16
C ASP A 192 -12.04 18.87 2.26
N ASP A 193 -10.77 18.46 2.17
CA ASP A 193 -10.12 17.67 3.21
C ASP A 193 -10.06 18.43 4.53
N ILE A 194 -9.74 19.73 4.49
CA ILE A 194 -9.67 20.58 5.67
C ILE A 194 -11.05 20.74 6.31
N GLU A 195 -12.08 21.08 5.51
CA GLU A 195 -13.45 21.28 5.97
C GLU A 195 -14.02 19.99 6.59
N LEU A 196 -13.81 18.86 5.94
CA LEU A 196 -14.29 17.56 6.41
C LEU A 196 -13.55 17.09 7.67
N THR A 197 -12.25 17.33 7.75
CA THR A 197 -11.46 17.05 8.96
C THR A 197 -11.95 17.85 10.16
N ALA A 198 -12.26 19.12 9.98
CA ALA A 198 -12.82 19.95 11.04
C ALA A 198 -14.18 19.41 11.54
N GLN A 199 -15.05 18.95 10.64
CA GLN A 199 -16.32 18.31 11.01
C GLN A 199 -16.09 17.01 11.80
N PHE A 200 -15.16 16.17 11.38
CA PHE A 200 -14.83 14.93 12.09
C PHE A 200 -14.26 15.22 13.48
N TYR A 201 -13.39 16.22 13.60
CA TYR A 201 -12.85 16.64 14.88
C TYR A 201 -13.98 17.02 15.86
N ASP A 202 -14.89 17.91 15.44
CA ASP A 202 -15.98 18.39 16.30
C ASP A 202 -16.91 17.22 16.74
N HIS A 203 -17.21 16.26 15.85
CA HIS A 203 -18.08 15.12 16.17
C HIS A 203 -17.40 14.08 17.07
N LEU A 204 -16.12 13.77 16.83
CA LEU A 204 -15.36 12.82 17.64
C LEU A 204 -15.13 13.39 19.04
N LEU A 205 -14.77 14.65 19.15
CA LEU A 205 -14.59 15.36 20.42
C LEU A 205 -15.85 15.33 21.29
N ALA A 206 -17.02 15.51 20.68
CA ALA A 206 -18.32 15.45 21.39
C ALA A 206 -18.62 14.05 21.99
N MET A 207 -17.92 13.02 21.53
CA MET A 207 -18.03 11.63 22.01
C MET A 207 -16.79 11.19 22.78
N GLU A 208 -15.98 12.13 23.24
CA GLU A 208 -14.75 11.90 24.02
C GLU A 208 -13.71 11.04 23.28
N VAL A 209 -13.70 11.08 21.93
CA VAL A 209 -12.70 10.44 21.07
C VAL A 209 -11.83 11.53 20.45
N GLU A 210 -10.53 11.44 20.64
CA GLU A 210 -9.59 12.40 20.04
C GLU A 210 -9.32 12.06 18.56
N LEU A 211 -9.55 13.02 17.65
CA LEU A 211 -8.92 12.98 16.33
C LEU A 211 -7.48 13.43 16.47
N ALA A 212 -6.55 12.48 16.63
CA ALA A 212 -5.16 12.77 16.92
C ALA A 212 -4.42 13.40 15.72
N ASP A 213 -4.68 12.94 14.50
CA ASP A 213 -4.12 13.55 13.28
C ASP A 213 -4.96 13.18 12.04
N HIS A 214 -4.70 13.90 10.95
CA HIS A 214 -5.11 13.52 9.61
C HIS A 214 -3.89 13.60 8.68
N ILE A 215 -3.51 12.44 8.13
CA ILE A 215 -2.33 12.27 7.29
C ILE A 215 -2.74 12.20 5.81
N VAL A 216 -2.14 13.05 4.99
CA VAL A 216 -2.32 13.03 3.53
C VAL A 216 -1.05 12.48 2.90
N VAL A 217 -1.17 11.38 2.13
CA VAL A 217 -0.03 10.74 1.47
C VAL A 217 -0.08 11.01 -0.03
N GLY A 218 0.95 11.64 -0.56
CA GLY A 218 1.13 11.89 -1.98
C GLY A 218 2.38 11.22 -2.54
N LYS A 219 2.70 11.49 -3.80
CA LYS A 219 3.90 10.94 -4.47
C LYS A 219 5.21 11.33 -3.79
N GLU A 220 5.28 12.55 -3.26
CA GLU A 220 6.51 13.13 -2.72
C GLU A 220 6.68 12.91 -1.22
N GLY A 221 5.69 12.33 -0.54
CA GLY A 221 5.74 12.10 0.89
C GLY A 221 4.40 12.04 1.57
N ALA A 222 4.41 12.32 2.87
CA ALA A 222 3.21 12.41 3.69
C ALA A 222 3.18 13.75 4.44
N TYR A 223 1.99 14.24 4.70
CA TYR A 223 1.72 15.51 5.35
C TYR A 223 0.78 15.31 6.53
N SER A 224 1.21 15.74 7.71
CA SER A 224 0.39 15.76 8.91
C SER A 224 -0.35 17.09 8.99
N MET A 225 -1.66 17.07 9.05
CA MET A 225 -2.45 18.27 9.24
C MET A 225 -2.33 18.82 10.67
N ARG A 226 -2.16 17.94 11.67
CA ARG A 226 -1.95 18.33 13.08
C ARG A 226 -0.64 19.10 13.28
N SER A 227 0.43 18.71 12.58
CA SER A 227 1.76 19.36 12.67
C SER A 227 1.93 20.53 11.69
N SER A 228 0.85 21.05 11.13
CA SER A 228 0.87 22.04 10.06
C SER A 228 0.20 23.36 10.46
N ILE A 229 0.14 24.29 9.48
CA ILE A 229 -0.58 25.57 9.65
C ILE A 229 -2.08 25.39 9.92
N TYR A 230 -2.65 24.23 9.59
CA TYR A 230 -4.07 23.92 9.81
C TYR A 230 -4.37 23.50 11.25
N ALA A 231 -3.35 23.18 12.06
CA ALA A 231 -3.53 22.77 13.45
C ALA A 231 -4.33 23.79 14.26
N GLY A 232 -4.01 25.08 14.12
CA GLY A 232 -4.71 26.17 14.79
C GLY A 232 -6.18 26.34 14.40
N THR A 233 -6.53 25.93 13.19
CA THR A 233 -7.90 26.04 12.67
C THR A 233 -8.80 24.89 13.13
N ILE A 234 -8.25 23.69 13.28
CA ILE A 234 -9.00 22.47 13.56
C ILE A 234 -8.88 22.06 15.03
N TRP A 235 -7.68 21.96 15.57
CA TRP A 235 -7.41 21.37 16.90
C TRP A 235 -7.29 22.36 18.05
N ASN A 236 -7.25 23.68 17.78
CA ASN A 236 -7.16 24.72 18.81
C ASN A 236 -8.45 25.55 18.95
N LYS A 237 -9.59 24.91 18.72
CA LYS A 237 -10.91 25.53 18.94
C LYS A 237 -11.27 25.58 20.41
#